data_a03d07e738f2ed0e62dff31dd108703c
#
_entry.id   a03d07e738f2ed0e62dff31dd108703c
#
_cell.length_a   1.000
_cell.length_b   1.000
_cell.length_c   1.000
_cell.angle_alpha   90.00
_cell.angle_beta   90.00
_cell.angle_gamma   90.00
#
_symmetry.space_group_name_H-M   'P 1'
#
loop_
_entity.id
_entity.type
_entity.pdbx_description
1 polymer ?
#
loop_
_entity_poly.entity_id
_entity_poly.type
_entity_poly.pdbx_seq_one_letter_code
_entity_poly.pdbx_strand_id
1 'polypeptide(L)'
;KVVREYYFNDHGEQINRFAKSLVAAAHGEETPIDGYRGAYIDEIAQRVIDEAKSDGIDILDLPRIDGGKDDKGEPLGEGDSEQREEFRKRAVPMMFDEIRRSMKNFRVNFDVWFHENSLYSDGEVDKAIADLRERGDIYEKDGATWFESTKHGDDKDRVIIKSDGNYAYFAADIAYYRNKRHREADPADVAIYMLGADHHGYIGRM
;
A
#
# COMPACT_ATOMS: atom_id res chain seq x y z
N LYS A 1 -16.30 -13.75 19.79
CA LYS A 1 -15.97 -12.32 19.67
C LYS A 1 -15.89 -11.97 18.21
N VAL A 2 -16.41 -10.81 17.79
CA VAL A 2 -16.23 -10.25 16.44
C VAL A 2 -15.25 -9.08 16.55
N VAL A 3 -14.22 -9.09 15.71
CA VAL A 3 -13.27 -7.99 15.55
C VAL A 3 -13.46 -7.42 14.15
N ARG A 4 -13.75 -6.13 14.05
CA ARG A 4 -13.90 -5.42 12.79
C ARG A 4 -12.59 -4.76 12.44
N GLU A 5 -12.10 -5.02 11.25
CA GLU A 5 -10.82 -4.49 10.79
C GLU A 5 -10.99 -3.73 9.48
N TYR A 6 -10.40 -2.55 9.41
CA TYR A 6 -10.25 -1.76 8.20
C TYR A 6 -8.81 -1.91 7.68
N TYR A 7 -8.67 -2.23 6.42
CA TYR A 7 -7.37 -2.34 5.76
C TYR A 7 -7.04 -1.04 5.03
N PHE A 8 -5.98 -0.36 5.46
CA PHE A 8 -5.43 0.77 4.75
C PHE A 8 -4.42 0.29 3.71
N ASN A 9 -4.70 0.58 2.46
CA ASN A 9 -3.77 0.38 1.35
C ASN A 9 -2.78 1.56 1.32
N ASP A 10 -1.78 1.54 2.19
CA ASP A 10 -0.76 2.59 2.34
C ASP A 10 0.61 2.18 1.81
N HIS A 11 0.63 1.20 0.91
CA HIS A 11 1.84 0.72 0.25
C HIS A 11 1.69 0.72 -1.27
N GLY A 12 2.81 0.94 -1.98
CA GLY A 12 2.89 0.78 -3.43
C GLY A 12 2.33 1.93 -4.25
N GLU A 13 1.93 1.63 -5.48
CA GLU A 13 1.67 2.61 -6.54
C GLU A 13 0.50 3.55 -6.26
N GLN A 14 -0.52 3.13 -5.52
CA GLN A 14 -1.66 4.00 -5.20
C GLN A 14 -1.23 5.19 -4.34
N ILE A 15 -0.34 4.97 -3.38
CA ILE A 15 0.20 6.05 -2.54
C ILE A 15 1.10 6.97 -3.34
N ASN A 16 1.86 6.44 -4.29
CA ASN A 16 2.65 7.26 -5.20
C ASN A 16 1.77 8.18 -6.06
N ARG A 17 0.67 7.64 -6.63
CA ARG A 17 -0.31 8.42 -7.40
C ARG A 17 -0.97 9.51 -6.57
N PHE A 18 -1.30 9.19 -5.32
CA PHE A 18 -1.87 10.16 -4.39
C PHE A 18 -0.87 11.31 -4.14
N ALA A 19 0.39 10.99 -3.81
CA ALA A 19 1.41 12.01 -3.59
C ALA A 19 1.68 12.86 -4.84
N LYS A 20 1.74 12.25 -6.03
CA LYS A 20 1.84 12.98 -7.32
C LYS A 20 0.69 13.97 -7.52
N SER A 21 -0.53 13.54 -7.21
CA SER A 21 -1.72 14.38 -7.35
C SER A 21 -1.67 15.60 -6.42
N LEU A 22 -1.18 15.40 -5.19
CA LEU A 22 -1.00 16.49 -4.22
C LEU A 22 0.07 17.49 -4.65
N VAL A 23 1.20 16.99 -5.17
CA VAL A 23 2.26 17.86 -5.71
C VAL A 23 1.74 18.68 -6.88
N ALA A 24 1.03 18.07 -7.84
CA ALA A 24 0.42 18.78 -8.95
C ALA A 24 -0.57 19.86 -8.48
N ALA A 25 -1.45 19.54 -7.53
CA ALA A 25 -2.40 20.48 -6.95
C ALA A 25 -1.68 21.65 -6.24
N ALA A 26 -0.63 21.37 -5.47
CA ALA A 26 0.15 22.37 -4.76
C ALA A 26 0.83 23.41 -5.70
N HIS A 27 1.15 22.98 -6.92
CA HIS A 27 1.74 23.83 -7.95
C HIS A 27 0.71 24.40 -8.96
N GLY A 28 -0.59 24.10 -8.78
CA GLY A 28 -1.64 24.53 -9.72
C GLY A 28 -1.54 23.86 -11.09
N GLU A 29 -0.95 22.68 -11.15
CA GLU A 29 -0.76 21.89 -12.37
C GLU A 29 -1.95 20.97 -12.65
N GLU A 30 -2.04 20.48 -13.88
CA GLU A 30 -3.04 19.48 -14.22
C GLU A 30 -2.79 18.17 -13.45
N THR A 31 -3.88 17.58 -12.94
CA THR A 31 -3.80 16.27 -12.28
C THR A 31 -3.24 15.23 -13.25
N PRO A 32 -2.26 14.40 -12.84
CA PRO A 32 -1.77 13.29 -13.64
C PRO A 32 -2.92 12.41 -14.18
N ILE A 33 -2.73 11.80 -15.36
CA ILE A 33 -3.78 11.02 -16.06
C ILE A 33 -4.40 9.95 -15.15
N ASP A 34 -3.56 9.27 -14.38
CA ASP A 34 -3.93 8.21 -13.43
C ASP A 34 -4.04 8.69 -11.97
N GLY A 35 -3.99 10.02 -11.78
CA GLY A 35 -4.03 10.68 -10.47
C GLY A 35 -5.43 10.79 -9.86
N TYR A 36 -5.45 11.10 -8.59
CA TYR A 36 -6.66 11.39 -7.83
C TYR A 36 -7.15 12.81 -8.10
N ARG A 37 -8.45 13.00 -8.24
CA ARG A 37 -9.10 14.28 -8.57
C ARG A 37 -10.17 14.62 -7.55
N GLY A 38 -10.43 15.91 -7.41
CA GLY A 38 -11.49 16.44 -6.57
C GLY A 38 -10.99 17.44 -5.55
N ALA A 39 -11.88 18.28 -5.02
CA ALA A 39 -11.57 19.35 -4.11
C ALA A 39 -10.78 18.90 -2.86
N TYR A 40 -10.98 17.66 -2.41
CA TYR A 40 -10.25 17.11 -1.26
C TYR A 40 -8.73 17.00 -1.49
N ILE A 41 -8.29 16.85 -2.74
CA ILE A 41 -6.85 16.84 -3.10
C ILE A 41 -6.26 18.24 -2.86
N ASP A 42 -6.95 19.28 -3.31
CA ASP A 42 -6.52 20.68 -3.10
C ASP A 42 -6.49 21.01 -1.60
N GLU A 43 -7.52 20.60 -0.88
CA GLU A 43 -7.62 20.81 0.58
C GLU A 43 -6.48 20.11 1.34
N ILE A 44 -6.17 18.85 1.00
CA ILE A 44 -5.07 18.10 1.63
C ILE A 44 -3.73 18.72 1.24
N ALA A 45 -3.52 19.07 -0.03
CA ALA A 45 -2.29 19.69 -0.48
C ALA A 45 -2.02 21.00 0.29
N GLN A 46 -3.04 21.85 0.46
CA GLN A 46 -2.91 23.09 1.23
C GLN A 46 -2.58 22.81 2.70
N ARG A 47 -3.25 21.83 3.33
CA ARG A 47 -2.96 21.44 4.72
C ARG A 47 -1.53 20.97 4.90
N VAL A 48 -1.01 20.19 3.92
CA VAL A 48 0.39 19.74 3.93
C VAL A 48 1.35 20.92 3.86
N ILE A 49 1.08 21.90 2.99
CA ILE A 49 1.89 23.12 2.88
C ILE A 49 1.88 23.89 4.20
N ASP A 50 0.71 24.06 4.80
CA ASP A 50 0.56 24.80 6.06
C ASP A 50 1.29 24.11 7.22
N GLU A 51 1.20 22.78 7.31
CA GLU A 51 1.90 21.98 8.32
C GLU A 51 3.43 22.05 8.11
N ALA A 52 3.91 21.85 6.88
CA ALA A 52 5.34 21.94 6.57
C ALA A 52 5.89 23.32 6.94
N LYS A 53 5.16 24.38 6.60
CA LYS A 53 5.53 25.75 6.95
C LYS A 53 5.59 25.99 8.46
N SER A 54 4.70 25.36 9.23
CA SER A 54 4.74 25.46 10.71
C SER A 54 5.97 24.78 11.30
N ASP A 55 6.49 23.76 10.60
CA ASP A 55 7.73 23.05 10.94
C ASP A 55 9.00 23.77 10.38
N GLY A 56 8.83 24.90 9.73
CA GLY A 56 9.95 25.67 9.14
C GLY A 56 10.44 25.11 7.81
N ILE A 57 9.65 24.27 7.13
CA ILE A 57 9.99 23.70 5.82
C ILE A 57 9.20 24.40 4.74
N ASP A 58 9.90 24.99 3.76
CA ASP A 58 9.26 25.42 2.52
C ASP A 58 9.19 24.23 1.56
N ILE A 59 8.08 23.49 1.65
CA ILE A 59 7.89 22.26 0.91
C ILE A 59 7.85 22.47 -0.61
N LEU A 60 7.48 23.68 -1.07
CA LEU A 60 7.39 23.99 -2.49
C LEU A 60 8.76 24.26 -3.11
N ASP A 61 9.76 24.61 -2.28
CA ASP A 61 11.15 24.81 -2.71
C ASP A 61 11.99 23.52 -2.68
N LEU A 62 11.44 22.41 -2.15
CA LEU A 62 12.15 21.13 -2.14
C LEU A 62 12.38 20.60 -3.56
N PRO A 63 13.51 19.88 -3.78
CA PRO A 63 13.83 19.30 -5.08
C PRO A 63 12.70 18.46 -5.65
N ARG A 64 12.36 18.75 -6.90
CA ARG A 64 11.35 18.07 -7.71
C ARG A 64 12.07 17.37 -8.87
N ILE A 65 11.98 16.04 -8.93
CA ILE A 65 12.46 15.27 -10.07
C ILE A 65 11.25 15.01 -10.97
N ASP A 66 10.97 15.94 -11.87
CA ASP A 66 9.91 15.77 -12.86
C ASP A 66 10.52 15.18 -14.12
N GLY A 67 10.32 13.86 -14.31
CA GLY A 67 10.57 13.22 -15.59
C GLY A 67 11.98 13.39 -16.18
N GLY A 68 12.98 13.57 -15.34
CA GLY A 68 14.38 13.60 -15.77
C GLY A 68 14.79 12.25 -16.34
N LYS A 69 15.86 12.25 -17.11
CA LYS A 69 16.54 11.03 -17.53
C LYS A 69 17.86 10.94 -16.79
N ASP A 70 18.27 9.72 -16.44
CA ASP A 70 19.59 9.48 -15.90
C ASP A 70 20.68 9.74 -16.98
N ASP A 71 21.93 9.60 -16.60
CA ASP A 71 23.10 9.76 -17.47
C ASP A 71 23.14 8.73 -18.63
N LYS A 72 22.29 7.71 -18.60
CA LYS A 72 22.09 6.72 -19.67
C LYS A 72 20.87 7.00 -20.53
N GLY A 73 20.11 8.07 -20.23
CA GLY A 73 18.91 8.46 -20.95
C GLY A 73 17.65 7.68 -20.56
N GLU A 74 17.72 6.83 -19.53
CA GLU A 74 16.55 6.17 -18.98
C GLU A 74 15.74 7.12 -18.10
N PRO A 75 14.40 7.03 -18.10
CA PRO A 75 13.57 7.84 -17.23
C PRO A 75 13.99 7.61 -15.78
N LEU A 76 14.39 8.69 -15.08
CA LEU A 76 14.51 8.64 -13.63
C LEU A 76 13.15 8.22 -13.07
N GLY A 77 13.15 7.14 -12.31
CA GLY A 77 11.95 6.59 -11.75
C GLY A 77 11.15 7.68 -11.02
N GLU A 78 9.88 7.74 -11.28
CA GLU A 78 8.95 8.74 -10.72
C GLU A 78 8.85 8.71 -9.18
N GLY A 79 9.78 8.02 -8.49
CA GLY A 79 9.71 7.68 -7.08
C GLY A 79 10.33 8.70 -6.12
N ASP A 80 11.37 9.41 -6.52
CA ASP A 80 12.36 9.84 -5.54
C ASP A 80 12.55 11.37 -5.44
N SER A 81 11.51 12.18 -5.68
CA SER A 81 11.64 13.60 -5.36
C SER A 81 11.43 13.81 -3.85
N GLU A 82 12.32 14.57 -3.22
CA GLU A 82 12.23 14.95 -1.82
C GLU A 82 10.89 15.63 -1.51
N GLN A 83 10.43 16.49 -2.42
CA GLN A 83 9.14 17.14 -2.32
C GLN A 83 7.98 16.12 -2.25
N ARG A 84 7.96 15.13 -3.16
CA ARG A 84 6.89 14.10 -3.18
C ARG A 84 6.89 13.27 -1.90
N GLU A 85 8.06 12.89 -1.43
CA GLU A 85 8.20 12.12 -0.19
C GLU A 85 7.68 12.90 1.02
N GLU A 86 7.96 14.20 1.09
CA GLU A 86 7.46 15.04 2.17
C GLU A 86 5.93 15.23 2.08
N PHE A 87 5.37 15.38 0.87
CA PHE A 87 3.92 15.35 0.67
C PHE A 87 3.31 14.01 1.09
N ARG A 88 3.90 12.89 0.69
CA ARG A 88 3.44 11.55 1.04
C ARG A 88 3.41 11.34 2.54
N LYS A 89 4.50 11.63 3.21
CA LYS A 89 4.67 11.47 4.66
C LYS A 89 3.62 12.22 5.48
N ARG A 90 3.26 13.43 5.07
CA ARG A 90 2.28 14.27 5.76
C ARG A 90 0.85 13.95 5.36
N ALA A 91 0.59 13.77 4.07
CA ALA A 91 -0.76 13.59 3.56
C ALA A 91 -1.38 12.23 3.88
N VAL A 92 -0.60 11.16 3.92
CA VAL A 92 -1.12 9.82 4.18
C VAL A 92 -1.81 9.73 5.55
N PRO A 93 -1.21 10.21 6.66
CA PRO A 93 -1.91 10.28 7.95
C PRO A 93 -3.16 11.16 7.91
N MET A 94 -3.12 12.30 7.21
CA MET A 94 -4.29 13.19 7.08
C MET A 94 -5.45 12.50 6.37
N MET A 95 -5.17 11.75 5.29
CA MET A 95 -6.18 10.96 4.57
C MET A 95 -6.78 9.88 5.46
N PHE A 96 -5.97 9.18 6.24
CA PHE A 96 -6.47 8.15 7.15
C PHE A 96 -7.34 8.72 8.26
N ASP A 97 -7.00 9.89 8.78
CA ASP A 97 -7.84 10.57 9.75
C ASP A 97 -9.18 11.01 9.15
N GLU A 98 -9.19 11.42 7.89
CA GLU A 98 -10.42 11.73 7.16
C GLU A 98 -11.30 10.49 6.98
N ILE A 99 -10.70 9.35 6.60
CA ILE A 99 -11.41 8.08 6.48
C ILE A 99 -12.00 7.67 7.84
N ARG A 100 -11.20 7.72 8.92
CA ARG A 100 -11.68 7.42 10.28
C ARG A 100 -12.85 8.30 10.68
N ARG A 101 -12.76 9.59 10.42
CA ARG A 101 -13.81 10.57 10.71
C ARG A 101 -15.07 10.28 9.90
N SER A 102 -14.95 10.00 8.63
CA SER A 102 -16.08 9.64 7.75
C SER A 102 -16.77 8.39 8.22
N MET A 103 -16.03 7.32 8.54
CA MET A 103 -16.58 6.09 9.08
C MET A 103 -17.31 6.32 10.42
N LYS A 104 -16.72 7.10 11.31
CA LYS A 104 -17.36 7.47 12.58
C LYS A 104 -18.67 8.24 12.36
N ASN A 105 -18.73 9.16 11.40
CA ASN A 105 -19.93 9.91 11.06
C ASN A 105 -21.04 8.98 10.52
N PHE A 106 -20.67 7.94 9.76
CA PHE A 106 -21.57 6.87 9.35
C PHE A 106 -21.93 5.90 10.48
N ARG A 107 -21.42 6.09 11.70
CA ARG A 107 -21.58 5.19 12.86
C ARG A 107 -20.98 3.79 12.60
N VAL A 108 -20.01 3.69 11.73
CA VAL A 108 -19.22 2.48 11.47
C VAL A 108 -17.94 2.60 12.29
N ASN A 109 -17.74 1.65 13.22
CA ASN A 109 -16.55 1.60 14.04
C ASN A 109 -15.76 0.34 13.72
N PHE A 110 -14.44 0.50 13.64
CA PHE A 110 -13.50 -0.59 13.50
C PHE A 110 -12.69 -0.73 14.78
N ASP A 111 -12.41 -1.98 15.16
CA ASP A 111 -11.61 -2.30 16.34
C ASP A 111 -10.12 -2.23 16.00
N VAL A 112 -9.78 -2.55 14.74
CA VAL A 112 -8.40 -2.54 14.21
C VAL A 112 -8.35 -1.71 12.93
N TRP A 113 -7.34 -0.86 12.83
CA TRP A 113 -6.98 -0.11 11.64
C TRP A 113 -5.64 -0.65 11.16
N PHE A 114 -5.70 -1.55 10.18
CA PHE A 114 -4.52 -2.26 9.72
C PHE A 114 -3.84 -1.49 8.58
N HIS A 115 -2.53 -1.33 8.66
CA HIS A 115 -1.71 -0.67 7.66
C HIS A 115 -0.97 -1.70 6.82
N GLU A 116 -1.18 -1.73 5.50
CA GLU A 116 -0.51 -2.66 4.60
C GLU A 116 1.02 -2.56 4.72
N ASN A 117 1.53 -1.34 4.85
CA ASN A 117 2.97 -1.09 4.98
C ASN A 117 3.59 -1.84 6.18
N SER A 118 2.83 -2.13 7.24
CA SER A 118 3.31 -2.90 8.38
C SER A 118 3.68 -4.34 8.03
N LEU A 119 3.06 -4.91 7.00
CA LEU A 119 3.41 -6.25 6.52
C LEU A 119 4.87 -6.32 6.06
N TYR A 120 5.38 -5.22 5.53
CA TYR A 120 6.76 -5.09 5.03
C TYR A 120 7.71 -4.63 6.13
N SER A 121 7.37 -3.55 6.83
CA SER A 121 8.23 -2.97 7.88
C SER A 121 8.48 -3.92 9.06
N ASP A 122 7.49 -4.75 9.41
CA ASP A 122 7.56 -5.67 10.53
C ASP A 122 8.01 -7.09 10.12
N GLY A 123 8.35 -7.25 8.82
CA GLY A 123 8.84 -8.51 8.25
C GLY A 123 7.80 -9.62 8.20
N GLU A 124 6.50 -9.28 8.18
CA GLU A 124 5.43 -10.29 8.13
C GLU A 124 5.39 -11.03 6.79
N VAL A 125 5.78 -10.34 5.68
CA VAL A 125 5.91 -10.97 4.36
C VAL A 125 7.02 -12.03 4.40
N ASP A 126 8.17 -11.71 4.97
CA ASP A 126 9.29 -12.65 5.10
C ASP A 126 8.92 -13.87 5.96
N LYS A 127 8.22 -13.64 7.07
CA LYS A 127 7.73 -14.72 7.94
C LYS A 127 6.75 -15.64 7.19
N ALA A 128 5.84 -15.07 6.41
CA ALA A 128 4.88 -15.86 5.63
C ALA A 128 5.58 -16.71 4.56
N ILE A 129 6.58 -16.16 3.88
CA ILE A 129 7.37 -16.90 2.90
C ILE A 129 8.21 -18.02 3.59
N ALA A 130 8.77 -17.72 4.76
CA ALA A 130 9.51 -18.73 5.54
C ALA A 130 8.62 -19.90 5.95
N ASP A 131 7.39 -19.64 6.40
CA ASP A 131 6.41 -20.68 6.76
C ASP A 131 6.06 -21.56 5.54
N LEU A 132 5.87 -20.97 4.36
CA LEU A 132 5.61 -21.71 3.13
C LEU A 132 6.82 -22.57 2.71
N ARG A 133 8.02 -22.03 2.89
CA ARG A 133 9.27 -22.75 2.59
C ARG A 133 9.44 -23.95 3.52
N GLU A 134 9.18 -23.81 4.81
CA GLU A 134 9.23 -24.88 5.79
C GLU A 134 8.24 -26.00 5.47
N ARG A 135 7.06 -25.65 4.96
CA ARG A 135 6.04 -26.63 4.52
C ARG A 135 6.37 -27.31 3.20
N GLY A 136 7.34 -26.82 2.44
CA GLY A 136 7.67 -27.32 1.11
C GLY A 136 6.65 -26.93 0.04
N ASP A 137 5.99 -25.80 0.22
CA ASP A 137 4.96 -25.31 -0.68
C ASP A 137 5.47 -24.26 -1.67
N ILE A 138 6.80 -24.04 -1.74
CA ILE A 138 7.40 -23.11 -2.69
C ILE A 138 8.51 -23.78 -3.51
N TYR A 139 8.74 -23.24 -4.72
CA TYR A 139 9.83 -23.65 -5.60
C TYR A 139 10.39 -22.45 -6.37
N GLU A 140 11.62 -22.61 -6.87
CA GLU A 140 12.28 -21.60 -7.72
C GLU A 140 12.12 -21.97 -9.20
N LYS A 141 11.71 -20.97 -10.02
CA LYS A 141 11.58 -21.11 -11.45
C LYS A 141 11.80 -19.77 -12.15
N ASP A 142 12.61 -19.76 -13.21
CA ASP A 142 12.89 -18.58 -14.03
C ASP A 142 13.38 -17.36 -13.20
N GLY A 143 14.16 -17.61 -12.13
CA GLY A 143 14.68 -16.59 -11.22
C GLY A 143 13.66 -16.03 -10.24
N ALA A 144 12.44 -16.55 -10.22
CA ALA A 144 11.36 -16.13 -9.32
C ALA A 144 11.01 -17.25 -8.33
N THR A 145 10.51 -16.87 -7.15
CA THR A 145 9.98 -17.81 -6.16
C THR A 145 8.47 -17.94 -6.35
N TRP A 146 8.03 -19.19 -6.48
CA TRP A 146 6.64 -19.55 -6.74
C TRP A 146 6.03 -20.32 -5.55
N PHE A 147 4.80 -19.99 -5.22
CA PHE A 147 3.96 -20.75 -4.32
C PHE A 147 3.17 -21.81 -5.13
N GLU A 148 3.28 -23.07 -4.74
CA GLU A 148 2.56 -24.22 -5.33
C GLU A 148 1.08 -24.21 -4.92
N SER A 149 0.37 -23.12 -5.21
CA SER A 149 -1.03 -22.93 -4.78
C SER A 149 -1.99 -23.94 -5.42
N THR A 150 -1.61 -24.57 -6.53
CA THR A 150 -2.38 -25.66 -7.16
C THR A 150 -2.53 -26.85 -6.24
N LYS A 151 -1.57 -27.14 -5.34
CA LYS A 151 -1.72 -28.16 -4.30
C LYS A 151 -2.87 -27.90 -3.34
N HIS A 152 -3.26 -26.63 -3.22
CA HIS A 152 -4.28 -26.16 -2.30
C HIS A 152 -5.60 -25.76 -3.00
N GLY A 153 -5.72 -26.05 -4.31
CA GLY A 153 -6.97 -25.88 -5.06
C GLY A 153 -7.07 -24.60 -5.90
N ASP A 154 -5.99 -23.84 -6.02
CA ASP A 154 -5.94 -22.70 -6.98
C ASP A 154 -5.84 -23.22 -8.43
N ASP A 155 -6.18 -22.38 -9.39
CA ASP A 155 -6.14 -22.70 -10.82
C ASP A 155 -4.72 -22.75 -11.39
N LYS A 156 -3.76 -22.10 -10.75
CA LYS A 156 -2.34 -22.06 -11.13
C LYS A 156 -1.46 -21.63 -9.97
N ASP A 157 -0.17 -22.00 -10.02
CA ASP A 157 0.82 -21.52 -9.07
C ASP A 157 1.06 -20.03 -9.19
N ARG A 158 1.46 -19.40 -8.10
CA ARG A 158 1.59 -17.94 -8.00
C ARG A 158 3.01 -17.52 -7.67
N VAL A 159 3.49 -16.50 -8.38
CA VAL A 159 4.74 -15.82 -8.02
C VAL A 159 4.54 -15.05 -6.71
N ILE A 160 5.44 -15.25 -5.76
CA ILE A 160 5.49 -14.53 -4.48
C ILE A 160 6.71 -13.62 -4.37
N ILE A 161 7.84 -13.99 -5.01
CA ILE A 161 8.99 -13.11 -5.22
C ILE A 161 9.28 -13.11 -6.72
N LYS A 162 9.35 -11.94 -7.32
CA LYS A 162 9.67 -11.76 -8.74
C LYS A 162 11.15 -11.99 -9.00
N SER A 163 11.52 -12.15 -10.27
CA SER A 163 12.92 -12.31 -10.70
C SER A 163 13.83 -11.11 -10.40
N ASP A 164 13.25 -9.93 -10.17
CA ASP A 164 13.96 -8.73 -9.75
C ASP A 164 14.18 -8.66 -8.21
N GLY A 165 13.74 -9.68 -7.46
CA GLY A 165 13.83 -9.76 -6.02
C GLY A 165 12.69 -9.06 -5.27
N ASN A 166 11.79 -8.37 -5.95
CA ASN A 166 10.67 -7.68 -5.33
C ASN A 166 9.52 -8.64 -5.03
N TYR A 167 8.79 -8.37 -3.95
CA TYR A 167 7.58 -9.12 -3.65
C TYR A 167 6.49 -8.93 -4.73
N ALA A 168 5.78 -10.01 -5.02
CA ALA A 168 4.54 -9.93 -5.79
C ALA A 168 3.37 -9.58 -4.84
N TYR A 169 2.30 -9.00 -5.36
CA TYR A 169 1.12 -8.62 -4.57
C TYR A 169 0.57 -9.76 -3.71
N PHE A 170 0.58 -10.98 -4.23
CA PHE A 170 0.05 -12.14 -3.53
C PHE A 170 0.85 -12.49 -2.25
N ALA A 171 2.12 -12.11 -2.17
CA ALA A 171 2.91 -12.30 -0.95
C ALA A 171 2.35 -11.50 0.24
N ALA A 172 1.90 -10.27 -0.01
CA ALA A 172 1.25 -9.45 1.01
C ALA A 172 -0.11 -10.05 1.45
N ASP A 173 -0.90 -10.59 0.52
CA ASP A 173 -2.17 -11.23 0.84
C ASP A 173 -1.97 -12.44 1.78
N ILE A 174 -0.97 -13.28 1.48
CA ILE A 174 -0.61 -14.44 2.34
C ILE A 174 -0.15 -13.94 3.72
N ALA A 175 0.71 -12.93 3.75
CA ALA A 175 1.21 -12.36 5.00
C ALA A 175 0.07 -11.76 5.84
N TYR A 176 -0.87 -11.09 5.22
CA TYR A 176 -2.02 -10.51 5.90
C TYR A 176 -2.95 -11.58 6.48
N TYR A 177 -3.21 -12.66 5.73
CA TYR A 177 -3.95 -13.81 6.26
C TYR A 177 -3.23 -14.42 7.46
N ARG A 178 -1.92 -14.67 7.33
CA ARG A 178 -1.08 -15.18 8.41
C ARG A 178 -1.14 -14.27 9.64
N ASN A 179 -1.00 -12.97 9.46
CA ASN A 179 -1.10 -12.00 10.55
C ASN A 179 -2.42 -12.11 11.29
N LYS A 180 -3.56 -12.16 10.59
CA LYS A 180 -4.87 -12.35 11.23
C LYS A 180 -4.98 -13.63 12.07
N ARG A 181 -4.33 -14.70 11.62
CA ARG A 181 -4.36 -16.00 12.30
C ARG A 181 -3.46 -16.09 13.51
N HIS A 182 -2.34 -15.36 13.52
CA HIS A 182 -1.24 -15.58 14.45
C HIS A 182 -0.81 -14.36 15.26
N ARG A 183 -1.39 -13.19 15.01
CA ARG A 183 -1.08 -12.00 15.81
C ARG A 183 -1.44 -12.17 17.27
N GLU A 184 -0.68 -11.53 18.16
CA GLU A 184 -0.88 -11.67 19.62
C GLU A 184 -2.23 -11.13 20.08
N ALA A 185 -2.66 -10.00 19.53
CA ALA A 185 -3.93 -9.39 19.85
C ALA A 185 -5.05 -9.91 18.95
N ASP A 186 -6.00 -10.61 19.54
CA ASP A 186 -7.21 -11.10 18.85
C ASP A 186 -6.94 -11.95 17.59
N PRO A 187 -6.21 -13.09 17.68
CA PRO A 187 -6.05 -13.99 16.57
C PRO A 187 -7.42 -14.52 16.10
N ALA A 188 -7.60 -14.59 14.79
CA ALA A 188 -8.89 -14.97 14.21
C ALA A 188 -9.00 -16.49 14.00
N ASP A 189 -10.05 -17.11 14.53
CA ASP A 189 -10.42 -18.51 14.18
C ASP A 189 -11.09 -18.55 12.80
N VAL A 190 -11.85 -17.51 12.47
CA VAL A 190 -12.50 -17.33 11.16
C VAL A 190 -12.21 -15.93 10.66
N ALA A 191 -11.64 -15.82 9.47
CA ALA A 191 -11.41 -14.53 8.79
C ALA A 191 -12.47 -14.34 7.70
N ILE A 192 -13.21 -13.22 7.77
CA ILE A 192 -14.20 -12.84 6.76
C ILE A 192 -13.67 -11.62 6.02
N TYR A 193 -13.52 -11.77 4.69
CA TYR A 193 -13.11 -10.68 3.81
C TYR A 193 -14.33 -10.11 3.09
N MET A 194 -14.63 -8.84 3.31
CA MET A 194 -15.69 -8.12 2.61
C MET A 194 -15.04 -7.24 1.55
N LEU A 195 -15.07 -7.68 0.31
CA LEU A 195 -14.42 -7.06 -0.82
C LEU A 195 -15.44 -6.51 -1.80
N GLY A 196 -15.06 -5.48 -2.56
CA GLY A 196 -15.84 -5.00 -3.69
C GLY A 196 -15.95 -6.05 -4.80
N ALA A 197 -16.95 -5.92 -5.67
CA ALA A 197 -17.19 -6.87 -6.75
C ALA A 197 -16.06 -6.96 -7.78
N ASP A 198 -15.25 -5.93 -7.89
CA ASP A 198 -14.01 -5.87 -8.68
C ASP A 198 -12.91 -6.83 -8.19
N HIS A 199 -13.00 -7.27 -6.93
CA HIS A 199 -12.09 -8.23 -6.32
C HIS A 199 -12.55 -9.69 -6.40
N HIS A 200 -13.62 -10.02 -7.18
CA HIS A 200 -14.17 -11.38 -7.24
C HIS A 200 -13.13 -12.45 -7.61
N GLY A 201 -12.09 -12.11 -8.38
CA GLY A 201 -10.99 -13.02 -8.72
C GLY A 201 -10.11 -13.46 -7.52
N TYR A 202 -10.27 -12.82 -6.37
CA TYR A 202 -9.56 -13.20 -5.15
C TYR A 202 -10.21 -14.37 -4.42
N ILE A 203 -11.50 -14.63 -4.63
CA ILE A 203 -12.26 -15.66 -3.90
C ILE A 203 -11.61 -17.06 -4.02
N GLY A 204 -11.11 -17.39 -5.22
CA GLY A 204 -10.45 -18.68 -5.45
C GLY A 204 -8.99 -18.75 -5.00
N ARG A 205 -8.39 -17.63 -4.58
CA ARG A 205 -6.97 -17.54 -4.19
C ARG A 205 -6.76 -17.51 -2.68
N MET A 206 -7.77 -17.06 -1.94
CA MET A 206 -7.78 -16.94 -0.48
C MET A 206 -8.49 -18.13 0.18
#